data_e8d9d25d63f89b77b7a72bac87c2544b
#
_entry.id   e8d9d25d63f89b77b7a72bac87c2544b
#
_cell.length_a   1.000
_cell.length_b   1.000
_cell.length_c   1.000
_cell.angle_alpha   90.00
_cell.angle_beta   90.00
_cell.angle_gamma   90.00
#
_symmetry.space_group_name_H-M   'P 1'
#
loop_
_entity.id
_entity.type
_entity.pdbx_description
1 polymer ?
#
loop_
_entity_poly.entity_id
_entity_poly.type
_entity_poly.pdbx_seq_one_letter_code
_entity_poly.pdbx_strand_id
1 'polypeptide(L)'
;NEAVRSKKVRVIGASNWTNERISQANAFAKERGMTPFSVSEIQWSAAVSTPYAMQDSTLVCMNEHEYQWYLENRFPVFAFSSQAKGIFSKAITQGLDRLNEKIRTRFLNEQNIARIQWVKKYCEAHKVSPATVILSYLNCNPVPAASIIGCSDLLQLEDSMHGADYLMSSEDIRRLASI
;
A
#
# COMPACT_ATOMS: atom_id res chain seq x y z
N ASN A 1 -25.67 -4.13 -5.78
CA ASN A 1 -26.88 -3.63 -5.11
C ASN A 1 -27.64 -4.72 -4.34
N GLU A 2 -27.94 -5.85 -4.96
CA GLU A 2 -28.72 -6.94 -4.34
C GLU A 2 -28.07 -7.44 -3.04
N ALA A 3 -26.75 -7.69 -3.04
CA ALA A 3 -26.02 -8.16 -1.88
C ALA A 3 -26.10 -7.17 -0.69
N VAL A 4 -26.09 -5.86 -0.96
CA VAL A 4 -26.25 -4.84 0.08
C VAL A 4 -27.71 -4.77 0.55
N ARG A 5 -28.68 -4.77 -0.38
CA ARG A 5 -30.11 -4.73 -0.04
C ARG A 5 -30.56 -5.95 0.77
N SER A 6 -30.03 -7.14 0.43
CA SER A 6 -30.29 -8.38 1.17
C SER A 6 -29.49 -8.50 2.47
N LYS A 7 -28.70 -7.47 2.83
CA LYS A 7 -27.83 -7.42 4.02
C LYS A 7 -26.78 -8.52 4.09
N LYS A 8 -26.42 -9.13 2.96
CA LYS A 8 -25.31 -10.11 2.87
C LYS A 8 -23.96 -9.45 3.01
N VAL A 9 -23.82 -8.20 2.55
CA VAL A 9 -22.64 -7.36 2.73
C VAL A 9 -23.08 -5.96 3.18
N ARG A 10 -22.20 -5.25 3.89
CA ARG A 10 -22.45 -3.88 4.34
C ARG A 10 -21.99 -2.84 3.34
N VAL A 11 -20.87 -3.08 2.69
CA VAL A 11 -20.24 -2.19 1.72
C VAL A 11 -19.72 -3.00 0.53
N ILE A 12 -19.49 -2.33 -0.60
CA ILE A 12 -18.86 -2.89 -1.78
C ILE A 12 -17.67 -2.01 -2.18
N GLY A 13 -16.66 -2.63 -2.77
CA GLY A 13 -15.45 -1.96 -3.25
C GLY A 13 -15.07 -2.39 -4.65
N ALA A 14 -14.08 -1.70 -5.21
CA ALA A 14 -13.47 -2.04 -6.49
C ALA A 14 -12.01 -2.44 -6.29
N SER A 15 -11.56 -3.48 -6.99
CA SER A 15 -10.15 -3.88 -6.99
C SER A 15 -9.53 -3.58 -8.35
N ASN A 16 -8.36 -2.93 -8.34
CA ASN A 16 -7.60 -2.57 -9.53
C ASN A 16 -8.40 -1.73 -10.56
N TRP A 17 -9.20 -0.80 -10.07
CA TRP A 17 -9.83 0.25 -10.87
C TRP A 17 -9.13 1.57 -10.62
N THR A 18 -8.94 2.37 -11.68
CA THR A 18 -8.41 3.72 -11.54
C THR A 18 -9.41 4.63 -10.85
N ASN A 19 -8.92 5.74 -10.32
CA ASN A 19 -9.74 6.75 -9.66
C ASN A 19 -10.84 7.29 -10.57
N GLU A 20 -10.56 7.51 -11.89
CA GLU A 20 -11.55 7.95 -12.85
C GLU A 20 -12.66 6.93 -13.05
N ARG A 21 -12.30 5.64 -13.13
CA ARG A 21 -13.28 4.57 -13.29
C ARG A 21 -14.18 4.42 -12.07
N ILE A 22 -13.61 4.56 -10.86
CA ILE A 22 -14.38 4.56 -9.61
C ILE A 22 -15.32 5.77 -9.58
N SER A 23 -14.83 6.96 -9.94
CA SER A 23 -15.60 8.20 -9.96
C SER A 23 -16.79 8.09 -10.92
N GLN A 24 -16.57 7.59 -12.13
CA GLN A 24 -17.64 7.38 -13.13
C GLN A 24 -18.70 6.37 -12.64
N ALA A 25 -18.24 5.25 -12.08
CA ALA A 25 -19.14 4.22 -11.55
C ALA A 25 -19.97 4.75 -10.37
N ASN A 26 -19.36 5.55 -9.50
CA ASN A 26 -20.04 6.13 -8.36
C ASN A 26 -21.03 7.22 -8.75
N ALA A 27 -20.71 8.04 -9.76
CA ALA A 27 -21.66 8.99 -10.36
C ALA A 27 -22.88 8.26 -10.93
N PHE A 28 -22.65 7.23 -11.75
CA PHE A 28 -23.71 6.39 -12.31
C PHE A 28 -24.58 5.75 -11.21
N ALA A 29 -23.95 5.21 -10.17
CA ALA A 29 -24.67 4.61 -9.05
C ALA A 29 -25.58 5.63 -8.33
N LYS A 30 -25.05 6.84 -8.10
CA LYS A 30 -25.79 7.94 -7.44
C LYS A 30 -27.01 8.36 -8.26
N GLU A 31 -26.87 8.54 -9.57
CA GLU A 31 -27.97 8.94 -10.47
C GLU A 31 -29.12 7.92 -10.48
N ARG A 32 -28.82 6.65 -10.23
CA ARG A 32 -29.79 5.54 -10.30
C ARG A 32 -30.23 5.02 -8.93
N GLY A 33 -29.89 5.70 -7.85
CA GLY A 33 -30.22 5.26 -6.49
C GLY A 33 -29.60 3.91 -6.13
N MET A 34 -28.39 3.62 -6.70
CA MET A 34 -27.65 2.40 -6.46
C MET A 34 -26.56 2.63 -5.40
N THR A 35 -26.09 1.55 -4.80
CA THR A 35 -24.99 1.61 -3.83
C THR A 35 -23.67 1.89 -4.55
N PRO A 36 -22.94 2.98 -4.24
CA PRO A 36 -21.62 3.24 -4.80
C PRO A 36 -20.55 2.35 -4.17
N PHE A 37 -19.41 2.26 -4.80
CA PHE A 37 -18.19 1.74 -4.15
C PHE A 37 -17.74 2.68 -3.05
N SER A 38 -17.30 2.14 -1.92
CA SER A 38 -16.84 2.90 -0.75
C SER A 38 -15.42 2.56 -0.31
N VAL A 39 -14.75 1.67 -1.03
CA VAL A 39 -13.35 1.29 -0.79
C VAL A 39 -12.72 0.82 -2.10
N SER A 40 -11.43 1.05 -2.24
CA SER A 40 -10.59 0.53 -3.33
C SER A 40 -9.57 -0.46 -2.80
N GLU A 41 -9.23 -1.46 -3.59
CA GLU A 41 -8.12 -2.36 -3.34
C GLU A 41 -7.12 -2.27 -4.49
N ILE A 42 -5.94 -1.67 -4.25
CA ILE A 42 -4.87 -1.47 -5.23
C ILE A 42 -3.49 -1.81 -4.63
N GLN A 43 -2.50 -1.97 -5.51
CA GLN A 43 -1.12 -2.12 -5.04
C GLN A 43 -0.64 -0.80 -4.43
N TRP A 44 -0.28 -0.85 -3.14
CA TRP A 44 0.33 0.27 -2.45
C TRP A 44 1.26 -0.20 -1.35
N SER A 45 2.46 0.37 -1.33
CA SER A 45 3.48 0.14 -0.32
C SER A 45 4.42 1.35 -0.25
N ALA A 46 5.35 1.35 0.68
CA ALA A 46 6.45 2.33 0.69
C ALA A 46 7.41 2.15 -0.50
N ALA A 47 7.40 1.02 -1.20
CA ALA A 47 8.12 0.84 -2.45
C ALA A 47 7.23 1.20 -3.63
N VAL A 48 7.75 2.00 -4.56
CA VAL A 48 7.06 2.29 -5.83
C VAL A 48 7.22 1.14 -6.81
N SER A 49 6.16 0.89 -7.56
CA SER A 49 6.13 -0.07 -8.66
C SER A 49 5.17 0.41 -9.74
N THR A 50 5.19 -0.27 -10.88
CA THR A 50 4.29 -0.02 -12.00
C THR A 50 3.62 -1.31 -12.43
N PRO A 51 2.48 -1.28 -13.14
CA PRO A 51 1.87 -2.47 -13.74
C PRO A 51 2.84 -3.23 -14.64
N TYR A 52 3.71 -2.51 -15.36
CA TYR A 52 4.76 -3.10 -16.19
C TYR A 52 5.78 -3.90 -15.35
N ALA A 53 6.32 -3.29 -14.29
CA ALA A 53 7.26 -3.95 -13.39
C ALA A 53 6.61 -5.12 -12.64
N MET A 54 5.32 -5.00 -12.32
CA MET A 54 4.53 -6.09 -11.72
C MET A 54 4.23 -7.23 -12.70
N GLN A 55 4.47 -7.01 -14.00
CA GLN A 55 4.15 -7.95 -15.10
C GLN A 55 2.65 -8.29 -15.17
N ASP A 56 1.81 -7.32 -14.86
CA ASP A 56 0.35 -7.47 -14.91
C ASP A 56 -0.28 -6.11 -15.20
N SER A 57 -0.72 -5.91 -16.44
CA SER A 57 -1.33 -4.66 -16.92
C SER A 57 -2.74 -4.40 -16.35
N THR A 58 -3.32 -5.38 -15.66
CA THR A 58 -4.63 -5.22 -15.03
C THR A 58 -4.55 -4.60 -13.63
N LEU A 59 -3.34 -4.48 -13.10
CA LEU A 59 -3.12 -3.88 -11.79
C LEU A 59 -3.16 -2.35 -11.85
N VAL A 60 -3.63 -1.75 -10.77
CA VAL A 60 -3.43 -0.33 -10.46
C VAL A 60 -2.41 -0.25 -9.32
N CYS A 61 -1.31 0.44 -9.59
CA CYS A 61 -0.29 0.73 -8.59
C CYS A 61 -0.46 2.19 -8.14
N MET A 62 -0.34 2.44 -6.83
CA MET A 62 -0.37 3.78 -6.29
C MET A 62 0.72 4.65 -6.96
N ASN A 63 0.30 5.76 -7.50
CA ASN A 63 1.14 6.80 -8.09
C ASN A 63 0.63 8.16 -7.60
N GLU A 64 1.30 9.26 -7.96
CA GLU A 64 0.96 10.61 -7.51
C GLU A 64 -0.49 10.99 -7.88
N HIS A 65 -0.93 10.69 -9.10
CA HIS A 65 -2.28 11.01 -9.58
C HIS A 65 -3.36 10.27 -8.78
N GLU A 66 -3.18 8.96 -8.56
CA GLU A 66 -4.06 8.16 -7.70
C GLU A 66 -4.03 8.69 -6.26
N TYR A 67 -2.84 8.94 -5.72
CA TYR A 67 -2.66 9.39 -4.33
C TYR A 67 -3.40 10.68 -4.04
N GLN A 68 -3.29 11.68 -4.90
CA GLN A 68 -3.96 12.98 -4.73
C GLN A 68 -5.49 12.79 -4.72
N TRP A 69 -6.03 12.00 -5.61
CA TRP A 69 -7.45 11.73 -5.65
C TRP A 69 -7.95 11.02 -4.37
N TYR A 70 -7.22 9.98 -3.88
CA TYR A 70 -7.57 9.29 -2.64
C TYR A 70 -7.52 10.23 -1.44
N LEU A 71 -6.54 11.11 -1.39
CA LEU A 71 -6.37 12.10 -0.33
C LEU A 71 -7.52 13.11 -0.31
N GLU A 72 -7.83 13.72 -1.44
CA GLU A 72 -8.88 14.73 -1.59
C GLU A 72 -10.27 14.19 -1.28
N ASN A 73 -10.56 12.98 -1.76
CA ASN A 73 -11.83 12.34 -1.57
C ASN A 73 -11.94 11.56 -0.25
N ARG A 74 -10.86 11.47 0.54
CA ARG A 74 -10.74 10.62 1.74
C ARG A 74 -11.25 9.20 1.48
N PHE A 75 -10.98 8.68 0.27
CA PHE A 75 -11.48 7.40 -0.17
C PHE A 75 -10.60 6.27 0.37
N PRO A 76 -11.14 5.30 1.13
CA PRO A 76 -10.33 4.27 1.77
C PRO A 76 -9.66 3.32 0.78
N VAL A 77 -8.44 2.91 1.10
CA VAL A 77 -7.63 1.97 0.30
C VAL A 77 -7.28 0.73 1.13
N PHE A 78 -7.57 -0.44 0.60
CA PHE A 78 -6.97 -1.69 1.03
C PHE A 78 -5.72 -1.93 0.20
N ALA A 79 -4.56 -1.76 0.84
CA ALA A 79 -3.27 -1.81 0.18
C ALA A 79 -2.76 -3.26 0.08
N PHE A 80 -2.87 -3.89 -1.09
CA PHE A 80 -2.26 -5.20 -1.27
C PHE A 80 -0.77 -5.08 -1.63
N SER A 81 -0.01 -6.14 -1.39
CA SER A 81 1.47 -6.13 -1.46
C SER A 81 2.07 -5.00 -0.59
N SER A 82 1.45 -4.69 0.52
CA SER A 82 1.77 -3.58 1.44
C SER A 82 3.24 -3.58 1.90
N GLN A 83 3.86 -4.74 2.01
CA GLN A 83 5.29 -4.90 2.36
C GLN A 83 6.19 -5.12 1.13
N ALA A 84 5.70 -4.93 -0.10
CA ALA A 84 6.47 -5.08 -1.35
C ALA A 84 7.29 -6.39 -1.41
N LYS A 85 6.67 -7.52 -1.05
CA LYS A 85 7.31 -8.85 -0.96
C LYS A 85 8.53 -8.90 -0.03
N GLY A 86 8.61 -7.97 0.93
CA GLY A 86 9.67 -7.89 1.92
C GLY A 86 10.99 -7.30 1.39
N ILE A 87 10.95 -6.49 0.33
CA ILE A 87 12.19 -5.92 -0.25
C ILE A 87 13.00 -5.16 0.79
N PHE A 88 12.36 -4.34 1.64
CA PHE A 88 13.05 -3.55 2.67
C PHE A 88 13.78 -4.44 3.68
N SER A 89 13.07 -5.38 4.29
CA SER A 89 13.67 -6.30 5.27
C SER A 89 14.79 -7.13 4.65
N LYS A 90 14.57 -7.72 3.47
CA LYS A 90 15.56 -8.56 2.79
C LYS A 90 16.78 -7.77 2.34
N ALA A 91 16.59 -6.59 1.76
CA ALA A 91 17.70 -5.75 1.32
C ALA A 91 18.56 -5.24 2.50
N ILE A 92 17.92 -4.89 3.63
CA ILE A 92 18.61 -4.39 4.82
C ILE A 92 19.37 -5.51 5.54
N THR A 93 18.80 -6.73 5.62
CA THR A 93 19.41 -7.84 6.37
C THR A 93 20.36 -8.70 5.54
N GLN A 94 20.11 -8.85 4.25
CA GLN A 94 20.84 -9.79 3.38
C GLN A 94 21.65 -9.10 2.27
N GLY A 95 21.33 -7.83 1.98
CA GLY A 95 21.91 -7.07 0.87
C GLY A 95 21.09 -7.16 -0.42
N LEU A 96 21.26 -6.15 -1.29
CA LEU A 96 20.54 -6.04 -2.56
C LEU A 96 20.83 -7.22 -3.50
N ASP A 97 22.05 -7.74 -3.48
CA ASP A 97 22.48 -8.84 -4.37
C ASP A 97 21.81 -10.17 -4.04
N ARG A 98 21.28 -10.32 -2.84
CA ARG A 98 20.55 -11.52 -2.39
C ARG A 98 19.08 -11.51 -2.69
N LEU A 99 18.55 -10.41 -3.22
CA LEU A 99 17.15 -10.34 -3.63
C LEU A 99 16.89 -11.28 -4.81
N ASN A 100 15.81 -12.06 -4.73
CA ASN A 100 15.43 -12.93 -5.83
C ASN A 100 14.95 -12.12 -7.05
N GLU A 101 14.98 -12.73 -8.23
CA GLU A 101 14.67 -12.08 -9.50
C GLU A 101 13.28 -11.41 -9.49
N LYS A 102 12.27 -12.07 -8.92
CA LYS A 102 10.90 -11.54 -8.85
C LYS A 102 10.80 -10.24 -8.06
N ILE A 103 11.54 -10.12 -6.95
CA ILE A 103 11.59 -8.90 -6.15
C ILE A 103 12.36 -7.82 -6.89
N ARG A 104 13.50 -8.18 -7.52
CA ARG A 104 14.33 -7.26 -8.30
C ARG A 104 13.53 -6.65 -9.45
N THR A 105 12.88 -7.48 -10.26
CA THR A 105 12.06 -7.02 -11.40
C THR A 105 10.95 -6.07 -10.97
N ARG A 106 10.27 -6.38 -9.86
CA ARG A 106 9.08 -5.63 -9.43
C ARG A 106 9.39 -4.34 -8.68
N PHE A 107 10.47 -4.32 -7.91
CA PHE A 107 10.68 -3.27 -6.93
C PHE A 107 12.11 -2.70 -6.90
N LEU A 108 13.10 -3.27 -7.58
CA LEU A 108 14.47 -2.76 -7.52
C LEU A 108 14.67 -1.67 -8.59
N ASN A 109 14.53 -0.42 -8.15
CA ASN A 109 14.80 0.79 -8.92
C ASN A 109 15.56 1.80 -8.05
N GLU A 110 16.06 2.88 -8.64
CA GLU A 110 16.86 3.89 -7.93
C GLU A 110 16.11 4.53 -6.77
N GLN A 111 14.84 4.85 -6.97
CA GLN A 111 13.98 5.44 -5.93
C GLN A 111 13.82 4.50 -4.74
N ASN A 112 13.55 3.23 -4.98
CA ASN A 112 13.41 2.25 -3.90
C ASN A 112 14.74 1.94 -3.21
N ILE A 113 15.87 2.01 -3.91
CA ILE A 113 17.21 1.89 -3.30
C ILE A 113 17.42 3.05 -2.31
N ALA A 114 17.09 4.28 -2.69
CA ALA A 114 17.19 5.43 -1.81
C ALA A 114 16.23 5.31 -0.59
N ARG A 115 15.00 4.84 -0.82
CA ARG A 115 14.04 4.55 0.26
C ARG A 115 14.53 3.45 1.22
N ILE A 116 15.15 2.40 0.70
CA ILE A 116 15.75 1.34 1.53
C ILE A 116 16.85 1.90 2.43
N GLN A 117 17.71 2.77 1.92
CA GLN A 117 18.76 3.42 2.71
C GLN A 117 18.18 4.31 3.80
N TRP A 118 17.13 5.07 3.47
CA TRP A 118 16.43 5.89 4.46
C TRP A 118 15.78 5.03 5.55
N VAL A 119 15.04 3.99 5.17
CA VAL A 119 14.40 3.06 6.11
C VAL A 119 15.42 2.39 7.01
N LYS A 120 16.58 1.98 6.48
CA LYS A 120 17.67 1.41 7.28
C LYS A 120 18.11 2.37 8.40
N LYS A 121 18.39 3.63 8.06
CA LYS A 121 18.78 4.66 9.04
C LYS A 121 17.67 4.93 10.06
N TYR A 122 16.42 4.95 9.61
CA TYR A 122 15.28 5.14 10.49
C TYR A 122 15.14 3.98 11.49
N CYS A 123 15.24 2.73 11.04
CA CYS A 123 15.22 1.56 11.90
C CYS A 123 16.34 1.59 12.98
N GLU A 124 17.54 1.97 12.58
CA GLU A 124 18.69 2.09 13.51
C GLU A 124 18.45 3.17 14.58
N ALA A 125 17.91 4.34 14.17
CA ALA A 125 17.63 5.45 15.07
C ALA A 125 16.49 5.18 16.05
N HIS A 126 15.44 4.52 15.59
CA HIS A 126 14.21 4.29 16.37
C HIS A 126 14.12 2.88 17.00
N LYS A 127 15.08 2.00 16.70
CA LYS A 127 15.13 0.60 17.17
C LYS A 127 13.87 -0.20 16.82
N VAL A 128 13.38 -0.03 15.61
CA VAL A 128 12.22 -0.72 15.05
C VAL A 128 12.59 -1.52 13.80
N SER A 129 11.79 -2.52 13.47
CA SER A 129 12.01 -3.35 12.28
C SER A 129 11.63 -2.62 10.99
N PRO A 130 12.19 -3.04 9.84
CA PRO A 130 11.73 -2.54 8.55
C PRO A 130 10.24 -2.80 8.29
N ALA A 131 9.68 -3.93 8.73
CA ALA A 131 8.26 -4.23 8.57
C ALA A 131 7.39 -3.25 9.36
N THR A 132 7.78 -2.94 10.60
CA THR A 132 7.14 -1.91 11.41
C THR A 132 7.10 -0.56 10.69
N VAL A 133 8.22 -0.08 10.14
CA VAL A 133 8.28 1.20 9.43
C VAL A 133 7.39 1.21 8.19
N ILE A 134 7.45 0.17 7.36
CA ILE A 134 6.72 0.11 6.10
C ILE A 134 5.20 0.02 6.32
N LEU A 135 4.74 -0.73 7.30
CA LEU A 135 3.32 -0.83 7.60
C LEU A 135 2.81 0.44 8.29
N SER A 136 3.60 1.02 9.17
CA SER A 136 3.28 2.30 9.81
C SER A 136 3.19 3.45 8.78
N TYR A 137 4.05 3.46 7.76
CA TYR A 137 3.95 4.41 6.64
C TYR A 137 2.57 4.39 5.97
N LEU A 138 1.96 3.21 5.80
CA LEU A 138 0.61 3.08 5.24
C LEU A 138 -0.47 3.43 6.27
N ASN A 139 -0.38 2.88 7.47
CA ASN A 139 -1.43 3.00 8.49
C ASN A 139 -1.54 4.42 9.08
N CYS A 140 -0.42 5.17 9.12
CA CYS A 140 -0.38 6.57 9.55
C CYS A 140 -0.50 7.57 8.39
N ASN A 141 -0.73 7.08 7.16
CA ASN A 141 -0.85 7.96 5.99
C ASN A 141 -2.11 8.82 6.06
N PRO A 142 -2.10 10.07 5.56
CA PRO A 142 -3.30 10.91 5.46
C PRO A 142 -4.42 10.30 4.61
N VAL A 143 -4.10 9.50 3.59
CA VAL A 143 -5.07 8.66 2.88
C VAL A 143 -5.51 7.53 3.81
N PRO A 144 -6.81 7.37 4.08
CA PRO A 144 -7.29 6.26 4.90
C PRO A 144 -6.88 4.91 4.29
N ALA A 145 -6.02 4.16 4.96
CA ALA A 145 -5.51 2.91 4.41
C ALA A 145 -5.59 1.76 5.43
N ALA A 146 -5.76 0.55 4.91
CA ALA A 146 -5.58 -0.68 5.65
C ALA A 146 -4.60 -1.58 4.88
N SER A 147 -3.56 -2.05 5.56
CA SER A 147 -2.54 -2.90 4.97
C SER A 147 -3.01 -4.36 4.92
N ILE A 148 -3.06 -4.94 3.71
CA ILE A 148 -3.25 -6.37 3.54
C ILE A 148 -1.87 -7.03 3.69
N ILE A 149 -1.71 -7.85 4.73
CA ILE A 149 -0.45 -8.54 5.03
C ILE A 149 -0.57 -10.03 4.69
N GLY A 150 0.56 -10.65 4.35
CA GLY A 150 0.67 -12.08 4.10
C GLY A 150 1.96 -12.60 4.72
N CYS A 151 1.87 -13.16 5.93
CA CYS A 151 2.99 -13.66 6.68
C CYS A 151 3.16 -15.17 6.46
N SER A 152 4.41 -15.63 6.36
CA SER A 152 4.73 -17.06 6.16
C SER A 152 4.88 -17.81 7.47
N ASP A 153 5.14 -17.09 8.57
CA ASP A 153 5.33 -17.66 9.91
C ASP A 153 4.85 -16.66 10.99
N LEU A 154 4.84 -17.13 12.24
CA LEU A 154 4.35 -16.38 13.38
C LEU A 154 5.23 -15.16 13.69
N LEU A 155 6.55 -15.29 13.56
CA LEU A 155 7.47 -14.18 13.86
C LEU A 155 7.27 -13.01 12.88
N GLN A 156 7.02 -13.31 11.59
CA GLN A 156 6.66 -12.28 10.62
C GLN A 156 5.31 -11.63 10.93
N LEU A 157 4.35 -12.39 11.44
CA LEU A 157 3.07 -11.84 11.86
C LEU A 157 3.23 -10.91 13.06
N GLU A 158 3.94 -11.34 14.09
CA GLU A 158 4.22 -10.53 15.28
C GLU A 158 4.93 -9.21 14.92
N ASP A 159 5.98 -9.29 14.09
CA ASP A 159 6.69 -8.11 13.60
C ASP A 159 5.77 -7.17 12.79
N SER A 160 4.90 -7.73 11.96
CA SER A 160 3.93 -6.94 11.18
C SER A 160 2.88 -6.28 12.07
N MET A 161 2.45 -6.94 13.15
CA MET A 161 1.49 -6.36 14.10
C MET A 161 2.07 -5.18 14.87
N HIS A 162 3.37 -5.17 15.17
CA HIS A 162 4.02 -3.98 15.74
C HIS A 162 3.88 -2.75 14.83
N GLY A 163 3.82 -2.95 13.50
CA GLY A 163 3.58 -1.87 12.54
C GLY A 163 2.17 -1.28 12.60
N ALA A 164 1.20 -1.99 13.18
CA ALA A 164 -0.15 -1.47 13.39
C ALA A 164 -0.22 -0.48 14.56
N ASP A 165 0.62 -0.70 15.56
CA ASP A 165 0.63 0.09 16.81
C ASP A 165 1.69 1.21 16.79
N TYR A 166 2.69 1.12 15.91
CA TYR A 166 3.75 2.12 15.80
C TYR A 166 3.25 3.38 15.08
N LEU A 167 3.40 4.54 15.72
CA LEU A 167 2.96 5.82 15.17
C LEU A 167 4.13 6.55 14.50
N MET A 168 4.19 6.48 13.18
CA MET A 168 5.14 7.26 12.39
C MET A 168 4.67 8.72 12.27
N SER A 169 5.59 9.68 12.40
CA SER A 169 5.24 11.08 12.31
C SER A 169 4.83 11.47 10.86
N SER A 170 3.95 12.47 10.74
CA SER A 170 3.56 13.00 9.42
C SER A 170 4.75 13.59 8.64
N GLU A 171 5.79 14.05 9.34
CA GLU A 171 7.02 14.54 8.71
C GLU A 171 7.81 13.38 8.09
N ASP A 172 7.98 12.28 8.81
CA ASP A 172 8.70 11.11 8.33
C ASP A 172 7.98 10.43 7.17
N ILE A 173 6.63 10.38 7.23
CA ILE A 173 5.80 9.89 6.11
C ILE A 173 6.05 10.72 4.86
N ARG A 174 5.97 12.06 4.96
CA ARG A 174 6.26 12.96 3.83
C ARG A 174 7.68 12.80 3.32
N ARG A 175 8.65 12.68 4.22
CA ARG A 175 10.06 12.52 3.90
C ARG A 175 10.32 11.23 3.11
N LEU A 176 9.75 10.10 3.55
CA LEU A 176 9.84 8.83 2.83
C LEU A 176 9.12 8.90 1.48
N ALA A 177 7.97 9.54 1.41
CA ALA A 177 7.20 9.70 0.17
C ALA A 177 7.92 10.58 -0.86
N SER A 178 8.69 11.59 -0.42
CA SER A 178 9.39 12.55 -1.31
C SER A 178 10.70 12.01 -1.90
N ILE A 179 11.19 10.87 -1.45
CA ILE A 179 12.31 10.15 -2.07
C ILE A 179 11.79 9.45 -3.32
#